data_f003b873a5c0f1f56c4dc22edd8971d5
#
_entry.id   f003b873a5c0f1f56c4dc22edd8971d5
#
_cell.length_a   1.000
_cell.length_b   1.000
_cell.length_c   1.000
_cell.angle_alpha   90.00
_cell.angle_beta   90.00
_cell.angle_gamma   90.00
#
_symmetry.space_group_name_H-M   'P 1'
#
loop_
_entity.id
_entity.type
_entity.pdbx_description
1 polymer ?
#
loop_
_entity_poly.entity_id
_entity_poly.type
_entity_poly.pdbx_seq_one_letter_code
_entity_poly.pdbx_strand_id
1 'polypeptide(L)'
;MKSEVLVEEGGMTLVRHSIPAGFDSAPLYRNLPDDMCPCEHWCYLARGELRYSFADGGQLEVRAGDAFHVRGGHLADALADAELIELTRSEEYRRKAEHLARHA
;
A
#
# COMPACT_ATOMS: atom_id res chain seq x y z
N MET A 1 5.81 -6.97 -7.51
CA MET A 1 5.82 -6.70 -6.05
C MET A 1 5.72 -8.00 -5.28
N LYS A 2 6.49 -8.12 -4.22
CA LYS A 2 6.40 -9.24 -3.28
C LYS A 2 5.90 -8.74 -1.95
N SER A 3 5.00 -9.50 -1.31
CA SER A 3 4.43 -9.13 0.00
C SER A 3 4.55 -10.28 0.98
N GLU A 4 4.93 -9.98 2.21
CA GLU A 4 5.11 -10.95 3.28
C GLU A 4 4.44 -10.44 4.55
N VAL A 5 3.53 -11.22 5.10
CA VAL A 5 2.92 -10.91 6.41
C VAL A 5 3.96 -11.22 7.49
N LEU A 6 4.34 -10.21 8.25
CA LEU A 6 5.32 -10.35 9.33
C LEU A 6 4.67 -10.69 10.67
N VAL A 7 3.55 -10.04 10.96
CA VAL A 7 2.81 -10.20 12.22
C VAL A 7 1.34 -9.97 11.95
N GLU A 8 0.48 -10.78 12.57
CA GLU A 8 -0.96 -10.52 12.63
C GLU A 8 -1.41 -10.72 14.06
N GLU A 9 -1.75 -9.63 14.73
CA GLU A 9 -2.09 -9.65 16.15
C GLU A 9 -2.87 -8.39 16.52
N GLY A 10 -3.76 -8.52 17.51
CA GLY A 10 -4.51 -7.36 18.03
C GLY A 10 -5.40 -6.69 17.00
N GLY A 11 -5.88 -7.44 15.99
CA GLY A 11 -6.71 -6.89 14.93
C GLY A 11 -5.91 -6.12 13.86
N MET A 12 -4.59 -6.18 13.91
CA MET A 12 -3.69 -5.48 12.98
C MET A 12 -2.80 -6.47 12.24
N THR A 13 -2.45 -6.13 11.01
CA THR A 13 -1.56 -6.92 10.15
C THR A 13 -0.39 -6.06 9.72
N LEU A 14 0.82 -6.54 10.00
CA LEU A 14 2.07 -5.88 9.60
C LEU A 14 2.64 -6.63 8.40
N VAL A 15 2.87 -5.91 7.31
CA VAL A 15 3.28 -6.49 6.03
C VAL A 15 4.56 -5.79 5.55
N ARG A 16 5.46 -6.57 4.97
CA ARG A 16 6.60 -6.03 4.22
C ARG A 16 6.32 -6.20 2.73
N HIS A 17 6.42 -5.10 2.00
CA HIS A 17 6.34 -5.10 0.54
C HIS A 17 7.72 -4.79 -0.06
N SER A 18 8.15 -5.60 -1.01
CA SER A 18 9.31 -5.32 -1.86
C SER A 18 8.77 -4.89 -3.22
N ILE A 19 9.03 -3.65 -3.60
CA ILE A 19 8.37 -2.99 -4.72
C ILE A 19 9.43 -2.55 -5.74
N PRO A 20 9.40 -3.06 -6.97
CA PRO A 20 10.39 -2.64 -7.99
C PRO A 20 10.09 -1.23 -8.50
N ALA A 21 11.14 -0.52 -8.89
CA ALA A 21 11.01 0.78 -9.55
C ALA A 21 10.08 0.66 -10.76
N GLY A 22 9.24 1.66 -10.95
CA GLY A 22 8.25 1.68 -12.03
C GLY A 22 6.95 0.97 -11.73
N PHE A 23 6.84 0.32 -10.56
CA PHE A 23 5.58 -0.32 -10.16
C PHE A 23 4.48 0.72 -10.01
N ASP A 24 3.30 0.40 -10.56
CA ASP A 24 2.08 1.18 -10.47
C ASP A 24 0.97 0.29 -9.90
N SER A 25 0.36 0.71 -8.82
CA SER A 25 -0.67 -0.09 -8.15
C SER A 25 -2.05 -0.03 -8.83
N ALA A 26 -2.26 0.90 -9.76
CA ALA A 26 -3.58 1.12 -10.36
C ALA A 26 -4.24 -0.16 -10.91
N PRO A 27 -3.54 -1.06 -11.64
CA PRO A 27 -4.18 -2.27 -12.14
C PRO A 27 -4.71 -3.21 -11.06
N LEU A 28 -4.19 -3.13 -9.84
CA LEU A 28 -4.59 -4.00 -8.74
C LEU A 28 -5.98 -3.63 -8.18
N TYR A 29 -6.37 -2.37 -8.31
CA TYR A 29 -7.55 -1.82 -7.60
C TYR A 29 -8.74 -1.54 -8.49
N ARG A 30 -8.75 -2.07 -9.70
CA ARG A 30 -9.92 -1.99 -10.59
C ARG A 30 -11.12 -2.64 -9.93
N ASN A 31 -12.29 -2.00 -10.06
CA ASN A 31 -13.57 -2.43 -9.49
C ASN A 31 -13.71 -2.19 -7.97
N LEU A 32 -12.75 -1.53 -7.35
CA LEU A 32 -12.92 -0.97 -6.02
C LEU A 32 -13.42 0.48 -6.12
N PRO A 33 -13.94 1.08 -5.04
CA PRO A 33 -14.38 2.48 -5.08
C PRO A 33 -13.28 3.40 -5.61
N ASP A 34 -13.60 4.22 -6.62
CA ASP A 34 -12.68 5.10 -7.33
C ASP A 34 -11.49 4.38 -7.99
N ASP A 35 -11.56 3.04 -8.13
CA ASP A 35 -10.47 2.19 -8.61
C ASP A 35 -9.16 2.43 -7.82
N MET A 36 -9.29 2.62 -6.53
CA MET A 36 -8.19 2.89 -5.60
C MET A 36 -8.21 1.96 -4.40
N CYS A 37 -7.08 1.87 -3.70
CA CYS A 37 -6.98 1.13 -2.46
C CYS A 37 -7.80 1.84 -1.37
N PRO A 38 -8.81 1.19 -0.77
CA PRO A 38 -9.65 1.83 0.24
C PRO A 38 -9.06 1.76 1.65
N CYS A 39 -7.94 1.06 1.84
CA CYS A 39 -7.37 0.81 3.15
C CYS A 39 -6.60 2.00 3.69
N GLU A 40 -6.63 2.16 5.00
CA GLU A 40 -5.79 3.09 5.74
C GLU A 40 -4.54 2.36 6.21
N HIS A 41 -3.38 3.00 6.09
CA HIS A 41 -2.10 2.39 6.47
C HIS A 41 -1.25 3.32 7.31
N TRP A 42 -0.51 2.71 8.24
CA TRP A 42 0.60 3.36 8.97
C TRP A 42 1.88 2.69 8.48
N CYS A 43 2.82 3.49 8.00
CA CYS A 43 3.94 2.98 7.20
C CYS A 43 5.29 3.48 7.67
N TYR A 44 6.30 2.68 7.37
CA TYR A 44 7.70 3.08 7.41
C TYR A 44 8.36 2.64 6.11
N LEU A 45 8.99 3.58 5.40
CA LEU A 45 9.72 3.26 4.17
C LEU A 45 11.18 2.99 4.52
N ALA A 46 11.58 1.72 4.44
CA ALA A 46 12.93 1.30 4.78
C ALA A 46 13.93 1.59 3.65
N ARG A 47 13.47 1.61 2.39
CA ARG A 47 14.31 1.82 1.20
C ARG A 47 13.49 2.43 0.07
N GLY A 48 14.13 3.25 -0.77
CA GLY A 48 13.56 3.76 -2.00
C GLY A 48 12.73 5.01 -1.87
N GLU A 49 11.84 5.21 -2.83
CA GLU A 49 10.94 6.35 -2.90
C GLU A 49 9.59 5.90 -3.45
N LEU A 50 8.52 6.38 -2.84
CA LEU A 50 7.15 6.13 -3.29
C LEU A 50 6.41 7.46 -3.46
N ARG A 51 5.43 7.46 -4.37
CA ARG A 51 4.47 8.55 -4.50
C ARG A 51 3.07 7.98 -4.38
N TYR A 52 2.29 8.52 -3.45
CA TYR A 52 0.88 8.21 -3.32
C TYR A 52 0.05 9.29 -4.01
N SER A 53 -1.02 8.88 -4.68
CA SER A 53 -1.99 9.78 -5.31
C SER A 53 -3.36 9.48 -4.72
N PHE A 54 -4.10 10.53 -4.38
CA PHE A 54 -5.40 10.42 -3.71
C PHE A 54 -6.55 10.81 -4.63
N ALA A 55 -7.76 10.35 -4.29
CA ALA A 55 -8.96 10.61 -5.08
C ALA A 55 -9.27 12.12 -5.23
N ASP A 56 -8.87 12.94 -4.26
CA ASP A 56 -9.06 14.39 -4.30
C ASP A 56 -8.01 15.13 -5.14
N GLY A 57 -7.06 14.41 -5.75
CA GLY A 57 -5.96 14.97 -6.52
C GLY A 57 -4.70 15.29 -5.71
N GLY A 58 -4.75 15.10 -4.38
CA GLY A 58 -3.58 15.28 -3.52
C GLY A 58 -2.53 14.22 -3.77
N GLN A 59 -1.26 14.53 -3.45
CA GLN A 59 -0.15 13.60 -3.55
C GLN A 59 0.72 13.65 -2.30
N LEU A 60 1.38 12.52 -2.01
CA LEU A 60 2.34 12.40 -0.93
C LEU A 60 3.56 11.66 -1.44
N GLU A 61 4.72 12.30 -1.40
CA GLU A 61 5.99 11.66 -1.73
C GLU A 61 6.74 11.33 -0.45
N VAL A 62 7.24 10.09 -0.36
CA VAL A 62 7.98 9.59 0.80
C VAL A 62 9.29 8.99 0.36
N ARG A 63 10.29 9.04 1.25
CA ARG A 63 11.66 8.54 1.03
C ARG A 63 12.05 7.58 2.14
N ALA A 64 13.13 6.83 1.88
CA ALA A 64 13.73 5.96 2.88
C ALA A 64 13.96 6.70 4.20
N GLY A 65 13.49 6.09 5.31
CA GLY A 65 13.56 6.66 6.64
C GLY A 65 12.29 7.39 7.09
N ASP A 66 11.34 7.64 6.19
CA ASP A 66 10.09 8.29 6.56
C ASP A 66 9.11 7.32 7.21
N ALA A 67 8.51 7.76 8.32
CA ALA A 67 7.32 7.14 8.90
C ALA A 67 6.13 8.03 8.55
N PHE A 68 5.04 7.43 8.09
CA PHE A 68 3.92 8.22 7.56
C PHE A 68 2.61 7.45 7.65
N HIS A 69 1.52 8.20 7.50
CA HIS A 69 0.17 7.66 7.47
C HIS A 69 -0.42 7.89 6.08
N VAL A 70 -1.12 6.89 5.55
CA VAL A 70 -1.81 6.97 4.26
C VAL A 70 -3.28 6.70 4.48
N ARG A 71 -4.12 7.67 4.15
CA ARG A 71 -5.58 7.50 4.22
C ARG A 71 -6.07 6.62 3.08
N GLY A 72 -7.26 6.02 3.24
CA GLY A 72 -7.92 5.27 2.18
C GLY A 72 -8.23 6.13 0.96
N GLY A 73 -8.39 5.48 -0.19
CA GLY A 73 -8.60 6.16 -1.47
C GLY A 73 -7.28 6.62 -2.09
N HIS A 74 -6.33 5.70 -2.25
CA HIS A 74 -5.01 6.02 -2.80
C HIS A 74 -4.53 5.00 -3.82
N LEU A 75 -3.60 5.46 -4.68
CA LEU A 75 -2.75 4.65 -5.52
C LEU A 75 -1.29 4.93 -5.17
N ALA A 76 -0.39 4.02 -5.50
CA ALA A 76 1.04 4.18 -5.23
C ALA A 76 1.88 3.88 -6.47
N ASP A 77 2.91 4.71 -6.70
CA ASP A 77 3.94 4.50 -7.70
C ASP A 77 5.28 4.36 -7.03
N ALA A 78 6.09 3.40 -7.45
CA ALA A 78 7.47 3.28 -6.97
C ALA A 78 8.40 4.08 -7.89
N LEU A 79 9.02 5.11 -7.36
CA LEU A 79 9.97 5.97 -8.08
C LEU A 79 11.38 5.36 -8.09
N ALA A 80 11.64 4.42 -7.18
CA ALA A 80 12.87 3.65 -7.08
C ALA A 80 12.50 2.30 -6.47
N ASP A 81 13.42 1.32 -6.53
CA ASP A 81 13.23 0.06 -5.81
C ASP A 81 12.98 0.36 -4.33
N ALA A 82 11.88 -0.13 -3.78
CA ALA A 82 11.43 0.25 -2.44
C ALA A 82 11.18 -0.96 -1.55
N GLU A 83 11.36 -0.74 -0.24
CA GLU A 83 10.96 -1.68 0.79
C GLU A 83 10.09 -0.94 1.79
N LEU A 84 8.83 -1.35 1.86
CA LEU A 84 7.78 -0.69 2.65
C LEU A 84 7.31 -1.61 3.77
N ILE A 85 7.27 -1.10 4.99
CA ILE A 85 6.64 -1.75 6.12
C ILE A 85 5.30 -1.06 6.36
N GLU A 86 4.23 -1.85 6.36
CA GLU A 86 2.86 -1.33 6.34
C GLU A 86 2.01 -2.01 7.39
N LEU A 87 1.40 -1.22 8.27
CA LEU A 87 0.46 -1.68 9.28
C LEU A 87 -0.95 -1.33 8.83
N THR A 88 -1.84 -2.33 8.78
CA THR A 88 -3.22 -2.18 8.32
C THR A 88 -4.15 -2.93 9.26
N ARG A 89 -5.38 -2.47 9.41
CA ARG A 89 -6.39 -3.25 10.14
C ARG A 89 -6.57 -4.59 9.43
N SER A 90 -6.56 -5.69 10.19
CA SER A 90 -6.63 -7.05 9.61
C SER A 90 -7.88 -7.25 8.76
N GLU A 91 -9.01 -6.68 9.16
CA GLU A 91 -10.25 -6.76 8.40
C GLU A 91 -10.12 -6.13 7.02
N GLU A 92 -9.56 -4.92 6.94
CA GLU A 92 -9.33 -4.22 5.68
C GLU A 92 -8.33 -4.99 4.79
N TYR A 93 -7.25 -5.48 5.40
CA TYR A 93 -6.25 -6.28 4.69
C TYR A 93 -6.86 -7.52 4.06
N ARG A 94 -7.69 -8.25 4.80
CA ARG A 94 -8.36 -9.46 4.28
C ARG A 94 -9.30 -9.15 3.13
N ARG A 95 -10.09 -8.08 3.23
CA ARG A 95 -10.98 -7.66 2.14
C ARG A 95 -10.22 -7.32 0.87
N LYS A 96 -9.11 -6.62 1.01
CA LYS A 96 -8.23 -6.30 -0.12
C LYS A 96 -7.63 -7.57 -0.73
N ALA A 97 -7.11 -8.47 0.10
CA ALA A 97 -6.52 -9.73 -0.37
C ALA A 97 -7.54 -10.58 -1.12
N GLU A 98 -8.78 -10.66 -0.64
CA GLU A 98 -9.86 -11.37 -1.31
C GLU A 98 -10.18 -10.75 -2.68
N HIS A 99 -10.24 -9.41 -2.74
CA HIS A 99 -10.46 -8.71 -4.00
C HIS A 99 -9.36 -9.01 -5.01
N LEU A 100 -8.09 -8.92 -4.60
CA LEU A 100 -6.95 -9.20 -5.47
C LEU A 100 -6.97 -10.66 -5.98
N ALA A 101 -7.36 -11.60 -5.13
CA ALA A 101 -7.45 -13.01 -5.52
C ALA A 101 -8.53 -13.26 -6.58
N ARG A 102 -9.65 -12.51 -6.53
CA ARG A 102 -10.76 -12.67 -7.48
C ARG A 102 -10.50 -12.00 -8.82
N HIS A 103 -9.67 -10.96 -8.85
CA HIS A 103 -9.42 -10.14 -10.03
C HIS A 103 -7.97 -10.21 -10.54
N ALA A 104 -7.21 -11.16 -10.01
CA ALA A 104 -5.82 -11.36 -10.42
C ALA A 104 -5.73 -11.96 -11.83
#